data_e0ae14f39ec3b27c853ff3cd3bbaf703
#
_entry.id   e0ae14f39ec3b27c853ff3cd3bbaf703
#
_cell.length_a   1.000
_cell.length_b   1.000
_cell.length_c   1.000
_cell.angle_alpha   90.00
_cell.angle_beta   90.00
_cell.angle_gamma   90.00
#
_symmetry.space_group_name_H-M   'P 1'
#
loop_
_entity.id
_entity.type
_entity.pdbx_description
1 polymer ?
#
loop_
_entity_poly.entity_id
_entity_poly.type
_entity_poly.pdbx_seq_one_letter_code
_entity_poly.pdbx_strand_id
1 'polypeptide(L)'
;LLLARLLDLNETQTGILAIVFKLAKEKNWPLIDLKDLQSLLKEVYDHASDYSAQYGNISKQSVGAIQRSLLVLEQEGADQFFGEPALDLQDFMQLDSSGRGYINILSATRLFNSPKLYSTFLIWLLSRLFETLPEVGDLEKPKFVFFFDEAHLLFNDASKLFLEKVEQVVRLIRSKGVGIYFITQNPQDLPESVLAQLGNRVQHALRAYTPKEMKAIKVAAQ
;
A
#
# COMPACT_ATOMS: atom_id res chain seq x y z
N LEU A 1 4.19 5.36 9.96
CA LEU A 1 3.35 4.29 10.53
C LEU A 1 3.24 3.06 9.63
N LEU A 2 3.20 3.20 8.28
CA LEU A 2 3.16 2.05 7.36
C LEU A 2 4.39 1.14 7.51
N LEU A 3 5.58 1.72 7.58
CA LEU A 3 6.81 0.95 7.78
C LEU A 3 6.82 0.18 9.11
N ALA A 4 6.31 0.77 10.20
CA ALA A 4 6.21 0.07 11.48
C ALA A 4 5.34 -1.20 11.40
N ARG A 5 4.29 -1.18 10.58
CA ARG A 5 3.45 -2.36 10.31
C ARG A 5 4.11 -3.36 9.41
N LEU A 6 4.78 -2.89 8.36
CA LEU A 6 5.54 -3.75 7.47
C LEU A 6 6.58 -4.57 8.26
N LEU A 7 7.16 -3.94 9.28
CA LEU A 7 8.16 -4.54 10.17
C LEU A 7 7.56 -5.29 11.38
N ASP A 8 6.23 -5.35 11.54
CA ASP A 8 5.52 -5.92 12.70
C ASP A 8 6.01 -5.37 14.05
N LEU A 9 6.22 -4.06 14.13
CA LEU A 9 6.73 -3.42 15.33
C LEU A 9 5.64 -3.24 16.39
N ASN A 10 5.98 -3.49 17.66
CA ASN A 10 5.14 -3.15 18.79
C ASN A 10 5.13 -1.61 19.06
N GLU A 11 4.30 -1.14 20.00
CA GLU A 11 4.16 0.28 20.29
C GLU A 11 5.48 0.96 20.68
N THR A 12 6.28 0.33 21.51
CA THR A 12 7.59 0.86 21.93
C THR A 12 8.55 1.00 20.74
N GLN A 13 8.64 -0.03 19.90
CA GLN A 13 9.46 -0.02 18.70
C GLN A 13 8.95 0.99 17.67
N THR A 14 7.64 1.12 17.52
CA THR A 14 7.01 2.12 16.67
C THR A 14 7.34 3.54 17.14
N GLY A 15 7.32 3.78 18.45
CA GLY A 15 7.75 5.05 19.05
C GLY A 15 9.22 5.36 18.77
N ILE A 16 10.11 4.38 18.89
CA ILE A 16 11.55 4.54 18.57
C ILE A 16 11.71 4.84 17.06
N LEU A 17 11.02 4.13 16.20
CA LEU A 17 11.06 4.40 14.75
C LEU A 17 10.59 5.82 14.42
N ALA A 18 9.57 6.32 15.12
CA ALA A 18 9.12 7.71 14.97
C ALA A 18 10.20 8.73 15.40
N ILE A 19 10.94 8.43 16.48
CA ILE A 19 12.08 9.24 16.93
C ILE A 19 13.18 9.24 15.85
N VAL A 20 13.47 8.08 15.25
CA VAL A 20 14.45 7.96 14.16
C VAL A 20 14.11 8.86 12.99
N PHE A 21 12.85 8.85 12.52
CA PHE A 21 12.41 9.75 11.46
C PHE A 21 12.44 11.23 11.86
N LYS A 22 12.12 11.53 13.13
CA LYS A 22 12.18 12.90 13.64
C LYS A 22 13.61 13.41 13.65
N LEU A 23 14.57 12.61 14.12
CA LEU A 23 15.99 12.92 14.10
C LEU A 23 16.52 13.16 12.68
N ALA A 24 16.14 12.30 11.72
CA ALA A 24 16.51 12.48 10.32
C ALA A 24 16.05 13.86 9.81
N LYS A 25 14.81 14.24 10.13
CA LYS A 25 14.25 15.53 9.73
C LYS A 25 14.97 16.71 10.42
N GLU A 26 15.21 16.66 11.72
CA GLU A 26 15.83 17.73 12.48
C GLU A 26 17.30 17.95 12.08
N LYS A 27 18.01 16.87 11.78
CA LYS A 27 19.42 16.92 11.35
C LYS A 27 19.60 17.06 9.84
N ASN A 28 18.51 17.16 9.07
CA ASN A 28 18.51 17.16 7.60
C ASN A 28 19.28 15.98 7.00
N TRP A 29 19.17 14.81 7.62
CA TRP A 29 19.73 13.57 7.09
C TRP A 29 18.74 12.94 6.11
N PRO A 30 19.10 12.78 4.84
CA PRO A 30 18.22 12.17 3.87
C PRO A 30 18.03 10.69 4.20
N LEU A 31 16.80 10.21 4.08
CA LEU A 31 16.46 8.79 4.13
C LEU A 31 15.98 8.40 2.73
N ILE A 32 16.87 7.90 1.91
CA ILE A 32 16.63 7.56 0.52
C ILE A 32 16.27 6.08 0.40
N ASP A 33 17.02 5.23 1.10
CA ASP A 33 16.87 3.78 1.03
C ASP A 33 16.88 3.11 2.42
N LEU A 34 16.84 1.79 2.45
CA LEU A 34 16.89 1.02 3.69
C LEU A 34 18.24 1.12 4.39
N LYS A 35 19.34 1.36 3.66
CA LYS A 35 20.69 1.46 4.25
C LYS A 35 20.84 2.74 5.04
N ASP A 36 20.21 3.83 4.58
CA ASP A 36 20.17 5.09 5.34
C ASP A 36 19.41 4.89 6.66
N LEU A 37 18.27 4.18 6.61
CA LEU A 37 17.51 3.86 7.82
C LEU A 37 18.31 2.95 8.78
N GLN A 38 19.02 1.96 8.26
CA GLN A 38 19.89 1.08 9.06
C GLN A 38 21.02 1.88 9.72
N SER A 39 21.63 2.80 8.96
CA SER A 39 22.70 3.68 9.46
C SER A 39 22.20 4.58 10.58
N LEU A 40 21.02 5.16 10.42
CA LEU A 40 20.42 6.01 11.43
C LEU A 40 19.97 5.22 12.67
N LEU A 41 19.46 4.02 12.51
CA LEU A 41 19.16 3.13 13.63
C LEU A 41 20.43 2.74 14.41
N LYS A 42 21.56 2.55 13.72
CA LYS A 42 22.85 2.32 14.37
C LYS A 42 23.30 3.54 15.16
N GLU A 43 23.19 4.73 14.60
CA GLU A 43 23.48 6.00 15.31
C GLU A 43 22.64 6.11 16.59
N VAL A 44 21.34 5.85 16.50
CA VAL A 44 20.43 5.85 17.67
C VAL A 44 20.79 4.76 18.68
N TYR A 45 21.25 3.59 18.23
CA TYR A 45 21.70 2.51 19.09
C TYR A 45 22.96 2.91 19.88
N ASP A 46 23.95 3.50 19.19
CA ASP A 46 25.24 3.87 19.77
C ASP A 46 25.09 5.02 20.78
N HIS A 47 24.20 5.98 20.52
CA HIS A 47 23.95 7.17 21.33
C HIS A 47 22.57 7.14 22.07
N ALA A 48 22.08 5.93 22.41
CA ALA A 48 20.76 5.76 23.00
C ALA A 48 20.56 6.54 24.32
N SER A 49 21.59 6.68 25.14
CA SER A 49 21.54 7.47 26.37
C SER A 49 21.28 8.95 26.12
N ASP A 50 21.95 9.53 25.12
CA ASP A 50 21.87 10.95 24.80
C ASP A 50 20.49 11.30 24.25
N TYR A 51 19.99 10.48 23.32
CA TYR A 51 18.65 10.64 22.75
C TYR A 51 17.53 10.34 23.75
N SER A 52 17.76 9.41 24.71
CA SER A 52 16.78 9.13 25.75
C SER A 52 16.50 10.31 26.66
N ALA A 53 17.50 11.16 26.91
CA ALA A 53 17.32 12.38 27.70
C ALA A 53 16.36 13.38 27.02
N GLN A 54 16.31 13.40 25.70
CA GLN A 54 15.49 14.33 24.93
C GLN A 54 14.12 13.75 24.52
N TYR A 55 14.05 12.45 24.17
CA TYR A 55 12.88 11.84 23.54
C TYR A 55 12.22 10.74 24.38
N GLY A 56 12.75 10.47 25.59
CA GLY A 56 12.29 9.38 26.43
C GLY A 56 13.09 8.09 26.20
N ASN A 57 12.77 7.07 26.97
CA ASN A 57 13.57 5.85 27.05
C ASN A 57 13.72 5.13 25.70
N ILE A 58 14.95 5.06 25.19
CA ILE A 58 15.32 4.31 23.99
C ILE A 58 16.16 3.11 24.42
N SER A 59 15.56 1.93 24.43
CA SER A 59 16.29 0.71 24.78
C SER A 59 17.07 0.15 23.58
N LYS A 60 18.34 -0.20 23.79
CA LYS A 60 19.16 -0.86 22.78
C LYS A 60 18.55 -2.17 22.29
N GLN A 61 17.83 -2.88 23.17
CA GLN A 61 17.11 -4.10 22.81
C GLN A 61 16.03 -3.85 21.77
N SER A 62 15.24 -2.78 21.92
CA SER A 62 14.18 -2.41 20.97
C SER A 62 14.74 -1.93 19.63
N VAL A 63 15.81 -1.13 19.65
CA VAL A 63 16.50 -0.74 18.40
C VAL A 63 17.04 -1.96 17.66
N GLY A 64 17.69 -2.89 18.38
CA GLY A 64 18.17 -4.14 17.79
C GLY A 64 17.04 -5.04 17.23
N ALA A 65 15.84 -4.99 17.82
CA ALA A 65 14.68 -5.67 17.27
C ALA A 65 14.23 -5.06 15.93
N ILE A 66 14.18 -3.74 15.82
CA ILE A 66 13.86 -3.03 14.57
C ILE A 66 14.90 -3.38 13.49
N GLN A 67 16.19 -3.37 13.83
CA GLN A 67 17.25 -3.74 12.87
C GLN A 67 17.08 -5.17 12.35
N ARG A 68 16.72 -6.12 13.21
CA ARG A 68 16.46 -7.53 12.77
C ARG A 68 15.24 -7.61 11.83
N SER A 69 14.16 -6.88 12.13
CA SER A 69 12.99 -6.85 11.26
C SER A 69 13.32 -6.22 9.90
N LEU A 70 14.16 -5.20 9.86
CA LEU A 70 14.64 -4.61 8.59
C LEU A 70 15.47 -5.61 7.79
N LEU A 71 16.34 -6.38 8.44
CA LEU A 71 17.14 -7.40 7.75
C LEU A 71 16.27 -8.49 7.12
N VAL A 72 15.22 -8.93 7.81
CA VAL A 72 14.25 -9.89 7.25
C VAL A 72 13.55 -9.28 6.03
N LEU A 73 13.10 -8.03 6.12
CA LEU A 73 12.44 -7.33 5.03
C LEU A 73 13.37 -7.16 3.81
N GLU A 74 14.65 -6.89 4.03
CA GLU A 74 15.67 -6.80 2.99
C GLU A 74 15.83 -8.15 2.26
N GLN A 75 15.83 -9.27 2.99
CA GLN A 75 15.87 -10.62 2.40
C GLN A 75 14.61 -10.94 1.57
N GLU A 76 13.49 -10.30 1.86
CA GLU A 76 12.26 -10.38 1.05
C GLU A 76 12.30 -9.51 -0.21
N GLY A 77 13.41 -8.80 -0.48
CA GLY A 77 13.62 -7.98 -1.67
C GLY A 77 13.22 -6.52 -1.51
N ALA A 78 13.02 -6.05 -0.29
CA ALA A 78 12.68 -4.65 -0.03
C ALA A 78 13.80 -3.67 -0.40
N ASP A 79 15.05 -4.11 -0.48
CA ASP A 79 16.18 -3.34 -0.97
C ASP A 79 16.02 -2.88 -2.42
N GLN A 80 15.27 -3.65 -3.22
CA GLN A 80 14.94 -3.29 -4.61
C GLN A 80 13.67 -2.42 -4.72
N PHE A 81 12.92 -2.32 -3.63
CA PHE A 81 11.67 -1.60 -3.59
C PHE A 81 11.83 -0.18 -3.03
N PHE A 82 12.65 -0.02 -1.99
CA PHE A 82 12.95 1.29 -1.40
C PHE A 82 14.21 1.88 -2.02
N GLY A 83 14.11 3.08 -2.57
CA GLY A 83 15.26 3.75 -3.18
C GLY A 83 14.82 4.81 -4.19
N GLU A 84 15.78 5.29 -4.96
CA GLU A 84 15.53 6.20 -6.07
C GLU A 84 15.64 5.48 -7.43
N PRO A 85 14.86 5.91 -8.43
CA PRO A 85 13.93 7.06 -8.40
C PRO A 85 12.65 6.73 -7.63
N ALA A 86 12.16 7.69 -6.83
CA ALA A 86 10.88 7.58 -6.15
C ALA A 86 9.73 7.62 -7.15
N LEU A 87 8.69 6.82 -6.89
CA LEU A 87 7.50 6.80 -7.73
C LEU A 87 6.74 8.12 -7.61
N ASP A 88 6.62 8.87 -8.73
CA ASP A 88 5.77 10.04 -8.80
C ASP A 88 4.41 9.69 -9.41
N LEU A 89 3.35 9.97 -8.67
CA LEU A 89 1.98 9.70 -9.14
C LEU A 89 1.55 10.59 -10.30
N GLN A 90 2.19 11.74 -10.48
CA GLN A 90 1.91 12.64 -11.60
C GLN A 90 2.37 12.03 -12.93
N ASP A 91 3.41 11.21 -12.92
CA ASP A 91 3.90 10.51 -14.11
C ASP A 91 2.86 9.58 -14.70
N PHE A 92 1.99 9.00 -13.86
CA PHE A 92 0.91 8.12 -14.33
C PHE A 92 -0.23 8.86 -15.05
N MET A 93 -0.33 10.17 -14.86
CA MET A 93 -1.40 11.01 -15.43
C MET A 93 -0.92 11.85 -16.61
N GLN A 94 0.28 11.61 -17.12
CA GLN A 94 0.80 12.30 -18.28
C GLN A 94 0.01 11.94 -19.56
N LEU A 95 -0.01 12.87 -20.47
CA LEU A 95 -0.64 12.71 -21.78
C LEU A 95 0.42 12.66 -22.88
N ASP A 96 0.15 11.88 -23.92
CA ASP A 96 0.96 11.87 -25.12
C ASP A 96 0.73 13.16 -25.96
N SER A 97 1.50 13.31 -27.04
CA SER A 97 1.39 14.47 -27.95
C SER A 97 0.02 14.59 -28.64
N SER A 98 -0.79 13.54 -28.62
CA SER A 98 -2.15 13.52 -29.17
C SER A 98 -3.23 13.77 -28.11
N GLY A 99 -2.84 14.03 -26.84
CA GLY A 99 -3.74 14.26 -25.72
C GLY A 99 -4.34 13.00 -25.13
N ARG A 100 -3.79 11.80 -25.42
CA ARG A 100 -4.22 10.53 -24.83
C ARG A 100 -3.36 10.19 -23.62
N GLY A 101 -3.96 9.60 -22.59
CA GLY A 101 -3.25 9.11 -21.41
C GLY A 101 -2.35 7.92 -21.73
N TYR A 102 -1.21 7.84 -21.02
CA TYR A 102 -0.36 6.67 -21.06
C TYR A 102 -0.99 5.47 -20.37
N ILE A 103 -0.70 4.26 -20.88
CA ILE A 103 -1.02 3.00 -20.23
C ILE A 103 0.20 2.58 -19.44
N ASN A 104 0.05 2.59 -18.11
CA ASN A 104 1.10 2.21 -17.19
C ASN A 104 0.85 0.76 -16.71
N ILE A 105 1.86 -0.09 -16.77
CA ILE A 105 1.75 -1.49 -16.34
C ILE A 105 2.70 -1.70 -15.16
N LEU A 106 2.12 -1.94 -13.98
CA LEU A 106 2.88 -2.34 -12.80
C LEU A 106 2.94 -3.88 -12.75
N SER A 107 4.12 -4.43 -13.02
CA SER A 107 4.35 -5.87 -12.82
C SER A 107 4.59 -6.16 -11.33
N ALA A 108 3.61 -6.77 -10.68
CA ALA A 108 3.66 -7.10 -9.25
C ALA A 108 4.21 -8.51 -8.96
N THR A 109 4.74 -9.21 -9.96
CA THR A 109 5.16 -10.62 -9.86
C THR A 109 6.13 -10.87 -8.68
N ARG A 110 7.06 -9.95 -8.45
CA ARG A 110 8.00 -10.05 -7.32
C ARG A 110 7.34 -9.72 -5.98
N LEU A 111 6.39 -8.79 -5.97
CA LEU A 111 5.67 -8.37 -4.77
C LEU A 111 4.71 -9.46 -4.25
N PHE A 112 4.22 -10.35 -5.11
CA PHE A 112 3.38 -11.48 -4.71
C PHE A 112 4.11 -12.47 -3.79
N ASN A 113 5.44 -12.51 -3.84
CA ASN A 113 6.25 -13.33 -2.92
C ASN A 113 6.34 -12.73 -1.51
N SER A 114 5.99 -11.44 -1.36
CA SER A 114 5.92 -10.74 -0.06
C SER A 114 4.58 -10.01 0.08
N PRO A 115 3.51 -10.71 0.51
CA PRO A 115 2.16 -10.14 0.64
C PRO A 115 2.10 -8.89 1.52
N LYS A 116 2.94 -8.82 2.56
CA LYS A 116 3.03 -7.64 3.43
C LYS A 116 3.56 -6.42 2.69
N LEU A 117 4.63 -6.59 1.91
CA LEU A 117 5.21 -5.52 1.09
C LEU A 117 4.22 -5.04 0.05
N TYR A 118 3.55 -5.97 -0.64
CA TYR A 118 2.51 -5.67 -1.62
C TYR A 118 1.34 -4.88 -1.02
N SER A 119 0.77 -5.35 0.08
CA SER A 119 -0.32 -4.66 0.78
C SER A 119 0.10 -3.26 1.26
N THR A 120 1.32 -3.14 1.81
CA THR A 120 1.85 -1.86 2.28
C THR A 120 2.04 -0.88 1.13
N PHE A 121 2.57 -1.34 0.01
CA PHE A 121 2.70 -0.53 -1.20
C PHE A 121 1.34 -0.02 -1.69
N LEU A 122 0.34 -0.89 -1.77
CA LEU A 122 -1.00 -0.50 -2.22
C LEU A 122 -1.69 0.48 -1.27
N ILE A 123 -1.56 0.27 0.05
CA ILE A 123 -2.07 1.24 1.03
C ILE A 123 -1.41 2.60 0.82
N TRP A 124 -0.08 2.62 0.63
CA TRP A 124 0.65 3.85 0.36
C TRP A 124 0.17 4.51 -0.93
N LEU A 125 0.12 3.76 -2.03
CA LEU A 125 -0.27 4.24 -3.35
C LEU A 125 -1.67 4.86 -3.33
N LEU A 126 -2.66 4.10 -2.82
CA LEU A 126 -4.04 4.54 -2.74
C LEU A 126 -4.21 5.75 -1.78
N SER A 127 -3.47 5.75 -0.66
CA SER A 127 -3.49 6.89 0.26
C SER A 127 -2.91 8.15 -0.37
N ARG A 128 -1.77 8.02 -1.05
CA ARG A 128 -1.14 9.16 -1.73
C ARG A 128 -2.01 9.72 -2.85
N LEU A 129 -2.64 8.88 -3.64
CA LEU A 129 -3.62 9.32 -4.64
C LEU A 129 -4.76 10.09 -4.00
N PHE A 130 -5.31 9.56 -2.92
CA PHE A 130 -6.40 10.19 -2.21
C PHE A 130 -6.00 11.55 -1.60
N GLU A 131 -4.78 11.67 -1.06
CA GLU A 131 -4.27 12.88 -0.42
C GLU A 131 -3.85 13.95 -1.44
N THR A 132 -3.24 13.54 -2.56
CA THR A 132 -2.61 14.48 -3.50
C THR A 132 -3.56 14.96 -4.59
N LEU A 133 -4.55 14.16 -4.97
CA LEU A 133 -5.51 14.57 -6.00
C LEU A 133 -6.54 15.56 -5.45
N PRO A 134 -6.81 16.65 -6.18
CA PRO A 134 -7.86 17.60 -5.80
C PRO A 134 -9.25 16.98 -6.01
N GLU A 135 -10.23 17.49 -5.27
CA GLU A 135 -11.65 17.22 -5.57
C GLU A 135 -12.00 17.86 -6.91
N VAL A 136 -12.57 17.06 -7.81
CA VAL A 136 -12.93 17.50 -9.16
C VAL A 136 -14.41 17.29 -9.48
N GLY A 137 -15.16 16.71 -8.54
CA GLY A 137 -16.58 16.39 -8.73
C GLY A 137 -16.79 15.25 -9.73
N ASP A 138 -17.98 15.21 -10.32
CA ASP A 138 -18.35 14.22 -11.33
C ASP A 138 -17.89 14.67 -12.70
N LEU A 139 -16.83 14.09 -13.20
CA LEU A 139 -16.31 14.30 -14.55
C LEU A 139 -16.98 13.32 -15.53
N GLU A 140 -17.16 13.74 -16.78
CA GLU A 140 -17.63 12.84 -17.85
C GLU A 140 -16.66 11.65 -18.07
N LYS A 141 -15.37 11.87 -17.88
CA LYS A 141 -14.33 10.87 -18.01
C LYS A 141 -13.38 10.94 -16.82
N PRO A 142 -12.96 9.80 -16.27
CA PRO A 142 -11.97 9.79 -15.20
C PRO A 142 -10.62 10.30 -15.70
N LYS A 143 -9.88 10.99 -14.83
CA LYS A 143 -8.50 11.42 -15.10
C LYS A 143 -7.51 10.28 -15.03
N PHE A 144 -7.83 9.29 -14.21
CA PHE A 144 -6.98 8.12 -14.00
C PHE A 144 -7.85 6.89 -13.72
N VAL A 145 -7.43 5.73 -14.23
CA VAL A 145 -8.17 4.48 -14.03
C VAL A 145 -7.21 3.38 -13.59
N PHE A 146 -7.56 2.72 -12.49
CA PHE A 146 -6.88 1.51 -12.02
C PHE A 146 -7.60 0.26 -12.45
N PHE A 147 -6.84 -0.70 -12.96
CA PHE A 147 -7.28 -2.07 -13.17
C PHE A 147 -6.46 -2.98 -12.24
N PHE A 148 -7.14 -3.60 -11.29
CA PHE A 148 -6.54 -4.62 -10.43
C PHE A 148 -6.90 -5.98 -11.01
N ASP A 149 -5.96 -6.54 -11.76
CA ASP A 149 -6.09 -7.91 -12.26
C ASP A 149 -5.81 -8.91 -11.14
N GLU A 150 -6.47 -10.08 -11.21
CA GLU A 150 -6.45 -11.09 -10.14
C GLU A 150 -6.73 -10.49 -8.76
N ALA A 151 -7.79 -9.69 -8.66
CA ALA A 151 -8.10 -8.89 -7.48
C ALA A 151 -8.25 -9.72 -6.19
N HIS A 152 -8.49 -11.03 -6.28
CA HIS A 152 -8.51 -11.91 -5.13
C HIS A 152 -7.18 -11.90 -4.35
N LEU A 153 -6.05 -11.67 -5.03
CA LEU A 153 -4.74 -11.61 -4.38
C LEU A 153 -4.60 -10.38 -3.46
N LEU A 154 -5.40 -9.34 -3.67
CA LEU A 154 -5.42 -8.16 -2.80
C LEU A 154 -6.09 -8.45 -1.46
N PHE A 155 -7.08 -9.35 -1.47
CA PHE A 155 -7.98 -9.57 -0.35
C PHE A 155 -7.69 -10.87 0.40
N ASN A 156 -6.92 -11.79 -0.19
CA ASN A 156 -6.44 -12.99 0.48
C ASN A 156 -5.49 -12.60 1.62
N ASP A 157 -5.78 -13.05 2.83
CA ASP A 157 -5.02 -12.76 4.04
C ASP A 157 -4.82 -11.26 4.34
N ALA A 158 -5.68 -10.42 3.77
CA ALA A 158 -5.61 -8.98 3.95
C ALA A 158 -5.88 -8.57 5.39
N SER A 159 -5.06 -7.68 5.93
CA SER A 159 -5.29 -7.12 7.26
C SER A 159 -6.59 -6.29 7.28
N LYS A 160 -7.27 -6.26 8.44
CA LYS A 160 -8.48 -5.44 8.63
C LYS A 160 -8.28 -3.99 8.20
N LEU A 161 -7.13 -3.41 8.54
CA LEU A 161 -6.82 -2.04 8.13
C LEU A 161 -6.68 -1.86 6.62
N PHE A 162 -6.08 -2.84 5.93
CA PHE A 162 -6.00 -2.79 4.48
C PHE A 162 -7.39 -2.75 3.87
N LEU A 163 -8.28 -3.64 4.33
CA LEU A 163 -9.67 -3.66 3.88
C LEU A 163 -10.39 -2.34 4.13
N GLU A 164 -10.30 -1.80 5.35
CA GLU A 164 -10.88 -0.50 5.70
C GLU A 164 -10.35 0.64 4.82
N LYS A 165 -9.04 0.60 4.49
CA LYS A 165 -8.44 1.63 3.63
C LYS A 165 -8.87 1.51 2.18
N VAL A 166 -8.89 0.30 1.64
CA VAL A 166 -9.39 0.05 0.27
C VAL A 166 -10.85 0.47 0.17
N GLU A 167 -11.69 0.08 1.13
CA GLU A 167 -13.10 0.47 1.17
C GLU A 167 -13.28 1.99 1.23
N GLN A 168 -12.55 2.67 2.10
CA GLN A 168 -12.56 4.13 2.19
C GLN A 168 -12.19 4.78 0.85
N VAL A 169 -11.12 4.31 0.23
CA VAL A 169 -10.63 4.86 -1.03
C VAL A 169 -11.63 4.60 -2.15
N VAL A 170 -12.11 3.36 -2.32
CA VAL A 170 -13.08 2.99 -3.37
C VAL A 170 -14.34 3.85 -3.27
N ARG A 171 -14.82 4.12 -2.05
CA ARG A 171 -16.01 4.95 -1.81
C ARG A 171 -15.81 6.41 -2.20
N LEU A 172 -14.62 6.98 -1.99
CA LEU A 172 -14.41 8.42 -2.05
C LEU A 172 -13.60 8.86 -3.28
N ILE A 173 -12.87 7.97 -3.94
CA ILE A 173 -11.89 8.35 -4.96
C ILE A 173 -12.54 8.84 -6.27
N ARG A 174 -13.81 8.54 -6.45
CA ARG A 174 -14.58 9.02 -7.62
C ARG A 174 -14.63 10.55 -7.67
N SER A 175 -14.80 11.21 -6.52
CA SER A 175 -14.83 12.68 -6.45
C SER A 175 -13.50 13.31 -6.85
N LYS A 176 -12.43 12.53 -6.89
CA LYS A 176 -11.09 12.93 -7.35
C LYS A 176 -10.83 12.57 -8.82
N GLY A 177 -11.85 12.10 -9.53
CA GLY A 177 -11.76 11.73 -10.94
C GLY A 177 -11.01 10.44 -11.20
N VAL A 178 -10.99 9.50 -10.26
CA VAL A 178 -10.33 8.21 -10.41
C VAL A 178 -11.36 7.08 -10.49
N GLY A 179 -11.21 6.22 -11.50
CA GLY A 179 -11.96 4.98 -11.65
C GLY A 179 -11.17 3.77 -11.12
N ILE A 180 -11.86 2.81 -10.52
CA ILE A 180 -11.25 1.55 -10.07
C ILE A 180 -12.03 0.38 -10.65
N TYR A 181 -11.32 -0.58 -11.24
CA TYR A 181 -11.84 -1.84 -11.75
C TYR A 181 -11.14 -3.00 -11.05
N PHE A 182 -11.93 -3.91 -10.49
CA PHE A 182 -11.44 -5.16 -9.96
C PHE A 182 -11.79 -6.28 -10.96
N ILE A 183 -10.80 -7.06 -11.34
CA ILE A 183 -10.94 -8.19 -12.26
C ILE A 183 -10.63 -9.45 -11.47
N THR A 184 -11.58 -10.39 -11.44
CA THR A 184 -11.44 -11.65 -10.72
C THR A 184 -12.24 -12.76 -11.41
N GLN A 185 -11.87 -14.00 -11.15
CA GLN A 185 -12.51 -15.18 -11.71
C GLN A 185 -13.76 -15.59 -10.93
N ASN A 186 -13.87 -15.18 -9.66
CA ASN A 186 -15.00 -15.55 -8.81
C ASN A 186 -15.59 -14.30 -8.13
N PRO A 187 -16.91 -14.07 -8.25
CA PRO A 187 -17.57 -12.93 -7.61
C PRO A 187 -17.42 -12.85 -6.09
N GLN A 188 -17.14 -13.99 -5.43
CA GLN A 188 -16.98 -14.06 -3.98
C GLN A 188 -15.56 -13.70 -3.48
N ASP A 189 -14.63 -13.44 -4.39
CA ASP A 189 -13.25 -13.12 -4.04
C ASP A 189 -13.10 -11.71 -3.42
N LEU A 190 -14.07 -10.83 -3.69
CA LEU A 190 -14.08 -9.50 -3.12
C LEU A 190 -14.94 -9.46 -1.85
N PRO A 191 -14.50 -8.76 -0.80
CA PRO A 191 -15.30 -8.53 0.39
C PRO A 191 -16.63 -7.83 0.07
N GLU A 192 -17.69 -8.20 0.76
CA GLU A 192 -19.02 -7.60 0.57
C GLU A 192 -19.00 -6.07 0.77
N SER A 193 -18.21 -5.58 1.71
CA SER A 193 -18.06 -4.14 1.97
C SER A 193 -17.47 -3.39 0.77
N VAL A 194 -16.55 -3.99 0.04
CA VAL A 194 -15.98 -3.44 -1.20
C VAL A 194 -16.99 -3.55 -2.34
N LEU A 195 -17.63 -4.73 -2.50
CA LEU A 195 -18.65 -4.95 -3.53
C LEU A 195 -19.80 -3.96 -3.42
N ALA A 196 -20.21 -3.60 -2.21
CA ALA A 196 -21.27 -2.62 -1.96
C ALA A 196 -20.93 -1.20 -2.43
N GLN A 197 -19.64 -0.87 -2.65
CA GLN A 197 -19.19 0.42 -3.16
C GLN A 197 -19.10 0.46 -4.70
N LEU A 198 -19.17 -0.69 -5.37
CA LEU A 198 -19.02 -0.77 -6.82
C LEU A 198 -20.35 -0.52 -7.51
N GLY A 199 -20.41 0.53 -8.32
CA GLY A 199 -21.65 0.93 -9.03
C GLY A 199 -22.01 0.05 -10.23
N ASN A 200 -21.04 -0.67 -10.80
CA ASN A 200 -21.23 -1.49 -11.99
C ASN A 200 -20.56 -2.85 -11.86
N ARG A 201 -21.18 -3.86 -12.43
CA ARG A 201 -20.62 -5.21 -12.54
C ARG A 201 -20.70 -5.67 -13.98
N VAL A 202 -19.59 -6.16 -14.50
CA VAL A 202 -19.52 -6.79 -15.83
C VAL A 202 -19.18 -8.26 -15.61
N GLN A 203 -20.06 -9.15 -16.05
CA GLN A 203 -19.89 -10.57 -15.88
C GLN A 203 -19.86 -11.26 -17.23
N HIS A 204 -18.74 -11.92 -17.52
CA HIS A 204 -18.63 -12.85 -18.63
C HIS A 204 -19.14 -14.23 -18.24
N ALA A 205 -19.23 -15.14 -19.21
CA ALA A 205 -19.77 -16.48 -19.02
C ALA A 205 -19.15 -17.18 -17.80
N LEU A 206 -19.96 -17.37 -16.76
CA LEU A 206 -19.59 -18.19 -15.61
C LEU A 206 -19.95 -19.65 -15.90
N ARG A 207 -18.99 -20.54 -15.64
CA ARG A 207 -19.23 -21.98 -15.62
C ARG A 207 -19.40 -22.40 -14.18
N ALA A 208 -20.53 -23.00 -13.84
CA ALA A 208 -20.79 -23.57 -12.52
C ALA A 208 -21.03 -25.08 -12.67
N TYR A 209 -20.13 -25.84 -12.07
CA TYR A 209 -20.20 -27.29 -12.06
C TYR A 209 -20.63 -27.85 -10.70
N THR A 210 -20.50 -27.05 -9.66
CA THR A 210 -20.83 -27.46 -8.29
C THR A 210 -22.05 -26.68 -7.75
N PRO A 211 -22.84 -27.26 -6.82
CA PRO A 211 -23.92 -26.54 -6.15
C PRO A 211 -23.49 -25.25 -5.47
N LYS A 212 -22.25 -25.18 -4.94
CA LYS A 212 -21.68 -24.00 -4.32
C LYS A 212 -21.45 -22.88 -5.34
N GLU A 213 -20.91 -23.21 -6.51
CA GLU A 213 -20.70 -22.26 -7.61
C GLU A 213 -22.04 -21.77 -8.16
N MET A 214 -23.04 -22.66 -8.35
CA MET A 214 -24.37 -22.26 -8.78
C MET A 214 -25.05 -21.29 -7.81
N LYS A 215 -24.84 -21.47 -6.49
CA LYS A 215 -25.36 -20.55 -5.48
C LYS A 215 -24.65 -19.19 -5.56
N ALA A 216 -23.33 -19.17 -5.77
CA ALA A 216 -22.55 -17.95 -5.95
C ALA A 216 -23.02 -17.13 -7.16
N ILE A 217 -23.28 -17.81 -8.29
CA ILE A 217 -23.81 -17.16 -9.51
C ILE A 217 -25.20 -16.56 -9.26
N LYS A 218 -26.10 -17.28 -8.58
CA LYS A 218 -27.44 -16.77 -8.26
C LYS A 218 -27.37 -15.49 -7.40
N VAL A 219 -26.45 -15.43 -6.45
CA VAL A 219 -26.25 -14.24 -5.60
C VAL A 219 -25.67 -13.07 -6.42
N ALA A 220 -24.78 -13.35 -7.35
CA ALA A 220 -24.18 -12.31 -8.20
C ALA A 220 -25.16 -11.77 -9.29
N ALA A 221 -26.22 -12.52 -9.61
CA ALA A 221 -27.23 -12.16 -10.61
C ALA A 221 -28.45 -11.40 -10.04
N GLN A 222 -28.52 -11.23 -8.73
CA GLN A 222 -29.49 -10.39 -8.02
C GLN A 222 -28.92 -9.00 -7.76
#